data_bdec84763d5c9759fa1e053efcc8ba2c
#
_entry.id   bdec84763d5c9759fa1e053efcc8ba2c
#
_cell.length_a   1.000
_cell.length_b   1.000
_cell.length_c   1.000
_cell.angle_alpha   90.00
_cell.angle_beta   90.00
_cell.angle_gamma   90.00
#
_symmetry.space_group_name_H-M   'P 1'
#
loop_
_entity.id
_entity.type
_entity.pdbx_description
1 polymer ?
#
loop_
_entity_poly.entity_id
_entity_poly.type
_entity_poly.pdbx_seq_one_letter_code
_entity_poly.pdbx_strand_id
1 'polypeptide(L)'
;LHARLDMSRSRPGSINSDGARSLIANDQMSFNGGSLPPRRYPNIMMSVCSFILVTEFCERLTFYGLTGSLAVFFTTNFKLSSAMATELNSLFSSLNYLTPLAGAYIADVKFGRFKTIGGFCMIYIAGLVMCVVASHPDVLDQPLFFAGLFGFVALGAGGIKPNVVVLGAEQFDMRDPAQRKDKESFFNWFYWSINIGATFSFIFLANL
;
A
#
# COMPACT_ATOMS: atom_id res chain seq x y z
N LEU A 1 43.04 -48.85 -25.46
CA LEU A 1 42.08 -48.19 -26.39
C LEU A 1 41.67 -46.83 -25.79
N HIS A 2 42.46 -45.80 -26.19
CA HIS A 2 42.26 -44.41 -25.70
C HIS A 2 41.26 -43.69 -26.62
N ALA A 3 40.13 -43.28 -26.10
CA ALA A 3 39.27 -42.26 -26.69
C ALA A 3 39.55 -40.94 -26.00
N ARG A 4 40.23 -40.01 -26.69
CA ARG A 4 40.38 -38.61 -26.28
C ARG A 4 39.05 -37.89 -26.45
N LEU A 5 38.46 -37.39 -25.36
CA LEU A 5 37.40 -36.42 -25.40
C LEU A 5 38.02 -35.03 -25.65
N ASP A 6 37.82 -34.52 -26.86
CA ASP A 6 38.17 -33.17 -27.27
C ASP A 6 37.11 -32.21 -26.74
N MET A 7 37.42 -31.53 -25.61
CA MET A 7 36.61 -30.46 -25.08
C MET A 7 37.02 -29.11 -25.71
N SER A 8 36.54 -28.87 -26.94
CA SER A 8 36.60 -27.53 -27.51
C SER A 8 35.58 -26.63 -26.79
N ARG A 9 36.08 -25.93 -25.80
CA ARG A 9 35.37 -24.81 -25.15
C ARG A 9 35.13 -23.71 -26.18
N SER A 10 33.95 -23.64 -26.77
CA SER A 10 33.49 -22.47 -27.49
C SER A 10 33.40 -21.28 -26.50
N ARG A 11 34.32 -20.35 -26.62
CA ARG A 11 34.25 -19.04 -25.95
C ARG A 11 32.97 -18.34 -26.41
N PRO A 12 32.18 -17.73 -25.50
CA PRO A 12 31.09 -16.87 -25.93
C PRO A 12 31.68 -15.73 -26.73
N GLY A 13 31.23 -15.60 -27.99
CA GLY A 13 31.71 -14.59 -28.92
C GLY A 13 31.59 -13.19 -28.27
N SER A 14 32.70 -12.49 -28.23
CA SER A 14 32.73 -11.08 -27.89
C SER A 14 31.83 -10.36 -28.88
N ILE A 15 30.72 -9.80 -28.36
CA ILE A 15 29.86 -8.93 -29.17
C ILE A 15 30.73 -7.72 -29.53
N ASN A 16 31.05 -7.63 -30.83
CA ASN A 16 31.83 -6.52 -31.37
C ASN A 16 31.10 -5.19 -31.02
N SER A 17 31.84 -4.14 -30.72
CA SER A 17 31.30 -2.82 -30.36
C SER A 17 30.30 -2.30 -31.41
N ASP A 18 30.45 -2.71 -32.67
CA ASP A 18 29.52 -2.34 -33.72
C ASP A 18 28.21 -3.14 -33.66
N GLY A 19 28.24 -4.41 -33.24
CA GLY A 19 27.03 -5.21 -32.97
C GLY A 19 26.22 -4.69 -31.78
N ALA A 20 26.89 -4.24 -30.72
CA ALA A 20 26.24 -3.62 -29.59
C ALA A 20 25.62 -2.26 -29.96
N ARG A 21 26.32 -1.46 -30.77
CA ARG A 21 25.79 -0.17 -31.30
C ARG A 21 24.61 -0.37 -32.23
N SER A 22 24.62 -1.39 -33.09
CA SER A 22 23.48 -1.67 -33.98
C SER A 22 22.27 -2.19 -33.22
N LEU A 23 22.45 -2.97 -32.13
CA LEU A 23 21.35 -3.39 -31.26
C LEU A 23 20.73 -2.22 -30.53
N ILE A 24 21.56 -1.31 -29.98
CA ILE A 24 21.10 -0.08 -29.30
C ILE A 24 20.40 0.86 -30.31
N ALA A 25 20.96 1.00 -31.53
CA ALA A 25 20.35 1.82 -32.57
C ALA A 25 19.02 1.23 -33.09
N ASN A 26 18.92 -0.10 -33.23
CA ASN A 26 17.67 -0.76 -33.60
C ASN A 26 16.62 -0.68 -32.48
N ASP A 27 17.03 -0.76 -31.23
CA ASP A 27 16.14 -0.57 -30.07
C ASP A 27 15.64 0.87 -29.99
N GLN A 28 16.51 1.85 -30.28
CA GLN A 28 16.14 3.26 -30.36
C GLN A 28 15.26 3.59 -31.60
N MET A 29 15.49 2.93 -32.74
CA MET A 29 14.63 3.09 -33.92
C MET A 29 13.26 2.43 -33.74
N SER A 30 13.20 1.28 -33.07
CA SER A 30 11.94 0.64 -32.66
C SER A 30 11.15 1.52 -31.67
N PHE A 31 11.86 2.31 -30.86
CA PHE A 31 11.26 3.23 -29.91
C PHE A 31 10.70 4.51 -30.57
N ASN A 32 11.31 4.96 -31.66
CA ASN A 32 10.89 6.21 -32.36
C ASN A 32 9.83 6.00 -33.45
N GLY A 33 9.51 4.79 -33.84
CA GLY A 33 8.60 4.52 -34.97
C GLY A 33 7.21 3.99 -34.59
N GLY A 34 7.01 3.57 -33.35
CA GLY A 34 5.72 3.13 -32.86
C GLY A 34 4.95 4.28 -32.23
N SER A 35 3.87 4.74 -32.85
CA SER A 35 2.89 5.61 -32.17
C SER A 35 2.47 4.91 -30.87
N LEU A 36 2.70 5.56 -29.75
CA LEU A 36 2.22 5.08 -28.43
C LEU A 36 0.71 4.77 -28.57
N PRO A 37 0.24 3.65 -28.06
CA PRO A 37 -1.19 3.37 -28.06
C PRO A 37 -1.93 4.55 -27.43
N PRO A 38 -3.12 4.92 -27.97
CA PRO A 38 -3.86 6.07 -27.47
C PRO A 38 -4.08 5.93 -25.96
N ARG A 39 -3.80 6.98 -25.22
CA ARG A 39 -3.97 7.02 -23.76
C ARG A 39 -5.38 6.55 -23.42
N ARG A 40 -5.51 5.51 -22.65
CA ARG A 40 -6.81 4.96 -22.24
C ARG A 40 -7.62 6.00 -21.45
N TYR A 41 -6.92 6.93 -20.78
CA TYR A 41 -7.50 8.08 -20.07
C TYR A 41 -6.63 9.32 -20.31
N PRO A 42 -7.17 10.43 -20.79
CA PRO A 42 -6.40 11.65 -21.07
C PRO A 42 -5.78 12.28 -19.81
N ASN A 43 -6.37 12.05 -18.62
CA ASN A 43 -5.89 12.55 -17.33
C ASN A 43 -5.98 11.47 -16.26
N ILE A 44 -5.01 10.54 -16.24
CA ILE A 44 -4.94 9.45 -15.24
C ILE A 44 -4.95 10.01 -13.81
N MET A 45 -4.23 11.12 -13.59
CA MET A 45 -4.14 11.79 -12.30
C MET A 45 -5.53 12.19 -11.76
N MET A 46 -6.37 12.78 -12.60
CA MET A 46 -7.70 13.27 -12.19
C MET A 46 -8.78 12.20 -12.21
N SER A 47 -8.68 11.18 -13.09
CA SER A 47 -9.74 10.20 -13.25
C SER A 47 -9.57 8.96 -12.37
N VAL A 48 -8.36 8.52 -12.09
CA VAL A 48 -8.08 7.31 -11.32
C VAL A 48 -7.36 7.63 -10.01
N CYS A 49 -6.26 8.39 -10.10
CA CYS A 49 -5.44 8.66 -8.93
C CYS A 49 -6.16 9.53 -7.89
N SER A 50 -7.08 10.42 -8.29
CA SER A 50 -7.87 11.21 -7.34
C SER A 50 -8.68 10.33 -6.37
N PHE A 51 -9.29 9.25 -6.85
CA PHE A 51 -10.01 8.31 -5.97
C PHE A 51 -9.07 7.61 -4.99
N ILE A 52 -7.87 7.25 -5.44
CA ILE A 52 -6.84 6.65 -4.59
C ILE A 52 -6.40 7.65 -3.51
N LEU A 53 -6.18 8.91 -3.87
CA LEU A 53 -5.79 9.97 -2.93
C LEU A 53 -6.88 10.24 -1.88
N VAL A 54 -8.15 10.30 -2.29
CA VAL A 54 -9.28 10.47 -1.37
C VAL A 54 -9.42 9.26 -0.44
N THR A 55 -9.28 8.05 -0.96
CA THR A 55 -9.34 6.82 -0.15
C THR A 55 -8.21 6.81 0.89
N GLU A 56 -6.99 7.17 0.50
CA GLU A 56 -5.86 7.27 1.42
C GLU A 56 -6.10 8.34 2.49
N PHE A 57 -6.60 9.52 2.10
CA PHE A 57 -6.97 10.56 3.04
C PHE A 57 -7.97 10.06 4.09
N CYS A 58 -9.05 9.41 3.67
CA CYS A 58 -10.07 8.86 4.57
C CYS A 58 -9.50 7.77 5.48
N GLU A 59 -8.65 6.91 4.94
CA GLU A 59 -7.99 5.85 5.72
C GLU A 59 -7.06 6.45 6.78
N ARG A 60 -6.24 7.45 6.42
CA ARG A 60 -5.38 8.15 7.38
C ARG A 60 -6.19 8.85 8.47
N LEU A 61 -7.26 9.51 8.08
CA LEU A 61 -8.15 10.19 9.02
C LEU A 61 -8.71 9.19 10.06
N THR A 62 -9.19 8.05 9.62
CA THR A 62 -9.70 6.98 10.48
C THR A 62 -8.59 6.40 11.37
N PHE A 63 -7.44 6.09 10.80
CA PHE A 63 -6.33 5.48 11.53
C PHE A 63 -5.79 6.38 12.65
N TYR A 64 -5.52 7.66 12.35
CA TYR A 64 -4.99 8.58 13.36
C TYR A 64 -6.05 9.01 14.37
N GLY A 65 -7.32 9.08 13.96
CA GLY A 65 -8.43 9.29 14.90
C GLY A 65 -8.57 8.15 15.89
N LEU A 66 -8.53 6.92 15.39
CA LEU A 66 -8.58 5.73 16.23
C LEU A 66 -7.36 5.66 17.19
N THR A 67 -6.14 5.74 16.67
CA THR A 67 -4.92 5.63 17.51
C THR A 67 -4.79 6.78 18.51
N GLY A 68 -5.25 7.97 18.16
CA GLY A 68 -5.23 9.14 19.04
C GLY A 68 -6.19 9.01 20.22
N SER A 69 -7.38 8.44 20.02
CA SER A 69 -8.40 8.28 21.07
C SER A 69 -8.32 6.94 21.82
N LEU A 70 -7.61 5.96 21.29
CA LEU A 70 -7.62 4.57 21.79
C LEU A 70 -7.16 4.45 23.24
N ALA A 71 -6.09 5.14 23.63
CA ALA A 71 -5.57 5.10 25.00
C ALA A 71 -6.57 5.72 26.00
N VAL A 72 -7.22 6.79 25.62
CA VAL A 72 -8.27 7.44 26.44
C VAL A 72 -9.48 6.51 26.55
N PHE A 73 -9.91 5.91 25.46
CA PHE A 73 -11.00 4.94 25.46
C PHE A 73 -10.73 3.75 26.39
N PHE A 74 -9.53 3.18 26.37
CA PHE A 74 -9.15 2.07 27.25
C PHE A 74 -9.18 2.45 28.72
N THR A 75 -8.72 3.65 29.07
CA THR A 75 -8.72 4.10 30.47
C THR A 75 -10.12 4.48 30.97
N THR A 76 -10.92 5.12 30.13
CA THR A 76 -12.25 5.62 30.53
C THR A 76 -13.32 4.53 30.51
N ASN A 77 -13.38 3.73 29.45
CA ASN A 77 -14.45 2.76 29.23
C ASN A 77 -14.09 1.37 29.79
N PHE A 78 -12.90 0.87 29.48
CA PHE A 78 -12.45 -0.44 29.99
C PHE A 78 -11.77 -0.36 31.37
N LYS A 79 -11.61 0.83 31.94
CA LYS A 79 -10.99 1.05 33.27
C LYS A 79 -9.59 0.44 33.41
N LEU A 80 -8.84 0.37 32.29
CA LEU A 80 -7.46 -0.13 32.31
C LEU A 80 -6.53 0.95 32.90
N SER A 81 -5.40 0.49 33.45
CA SER A 81 -4.35 1.43 33.89
C SER A 81 -3.76 2.19 32.70
N SER A 82 -3.30 3.41 32.92
CA SER A 82 -2.67 4.24 31.86
C SER A 82 -1.48 3.54 31.22
N ALA A 83 -0.70 2.78 31.98
CA ALA A 83 0.41 2.00 31.46
C ALA A 83 -0.09 0.93 30.47
N MET A 84 -1.07 0.13 30.84
CA MET A 84 -1.64 -0.92 30.01
C MET A 84 -2.32 -0.37 28.76
N ALA A 85 -3.04 0.76 28.89
CA ALA A 85 -3.66 1.44 27.74
C ALA A 85 -2.61 1.90 26.72
N THR A 86 -1.48 2.44 27.19
CA THR A 86 -0.38 2.87 26.32
C THR A 86 0.31 1.68 25.67
N GLU A 87 0.54 0.58 26.41
CA GLU A 87 1.11 -0.65 25.86
C GLU A 87 0.23 -1.24 24.75
N LEU A 88 -1.08 -1.33 24.97
CA LEU A 88 -2.03 -1.83 23.97
C LEU A 88 -2.09 -0.94 22.71
N ASN A 89 -2.06 0.38 22.89
CA ASN A 89 -2.00 1.31 21.77
C ASN A 89 -0.69 1.17 20.98
N SER A 90 0.43 0.96 21.67
CA SER A 90 1.73 0.72 21.08
C SER A 90 1.77 -0.63 20.34
N LEU A 91 1.16 -1.67 20.92
CA LEU A 91 1.02 -2.98 20.29
C LEU A 91 0.19 -2.89 18.99
N PHE A 92 -0.94 -2.17 19.02
CA PHE A 92 -1.75 -1.94 17.83
C PHE A 92 -0.94 -1.23 16.73
N SER A 93 -0.22 -0.17 17.09
CA SER A 93 0.65 0.55 16.17
C SER A 93 1.73 -0.35 15.58
N SER A 94 2.38 -1.17 16.41
CA SER A 94 3.42 -2.11 15.97
C SER A 94 2.88 -3.15 14.99
N LEU A 95 1.70 -3.70 15.24
CA LEU A 95 1.04 -4.61 14.31
C LEU A 95 0.75 -3.95 12.97
N ASN A 96 0.32 -2.69 12.97
CA ASN A 96 0.07 -1.92 11.75
C ASN A 96 1.33 -1.61 10.93
N TYR A 97 2.53 -1.72 11.51
CA TYR A 97 3.81 -1.65 10.78
C TYR A 97 4.31 -3.03 10.33
N LEU A 98 3.93 -4.09 11.01
CA LEU A 98 4.37 -5.44 10.70
C LEU A 98 3.48 -6.12 9.62
N THR A 99 2.17 -5.99 9.73
CA THR A 99 1.20 -6.61 8.82
C THR A 99 1.34 -6.20 7.34
N PRO A 100 1.80 -4.97 6.98
CA PRO A 100 2.07 -4.61 5.59
C PRO A 100 3.05 -5.51 4.86
N LEU A 101 4.01 -6.12 5.55
CA LEU A 101 4.94 -7.06 4.93
C LEU A 101 4.21 -8.31 4.41
N ALA A 102 3.28 -8.84 5.22
CA ALA A 102 2.45 -9.97 4.81
C ALA A 102 1.47 -9.59 3.69
N GLY A 103 0.88 -8.38 3.78
CA GLY A 103 -0.04 -7.87 2.77
C GLY A 103 0.62 -7.67 1.40
N ALA A 104 1.82 -7.11 1.36
CA ALA A 104 2.61 -6.95 0.13
C ALA A 104 2.95 -8.32 -0.48
N TYR A 105 3.43 -9.26 0.34
CA TYR A 105 3.76 -10.62 -0.12
C TYR A 105 2.55 -11.33 -0.74
N ILE A 106 1.39 -11.26 -0.10
CA ILE A 106 0.15 -11.89 -0.60
C ILE A 106 -0.27 -11.26 -1.94
N ALA A 107 -0.12 -9.95 -2.08
CA ALA A 107 -0.46 -9.24 -3.31
C ALA A 107 0.47 -9.61 -4.47
N ASP A 108 1.78 -9.69 -4.20
CA ASP A 108 2.77 -9.95 -5.25
C ASP A 108 2.79 -11.42 -5.71
N VAL A 109 2.53 -12.37 -4.80
CA VAL A 109 2.69 -13.81 -5.08
C VAL A 109 1.39 -14.49 -5.48
N LYS A 110 0.24 -14.09 -4.88
CA LYS A 110 -0.99 -14.91 -5.01
C LYS A 110 -2.12 -14.26 -5.78
N PHE A 111 -2.57 -13.07 -5.39
CA PHE A 111 -3.86 -12.54 -5.82
C PHE A 111 -3.78 -11.31 -6.72
N GLY A 112 -2.62 -10.66 -6.77
CA GLY A 112 -2.48 -9.35 -7.40
C GLY A 112 -3.04 -8.23 -6.50
N ARG A 113 -2.60 -6.99 -6.71
CA ARG A 113 -2.84 -5.85 -5.80
C ARG A 113 -4.31 -5.50 -5.65
N PHE A 114 -5.05 -5.43 -6.75
CA PHE A 114 -6.46 -5.03 -6.74
C PHE A 114 -7.32 -5.98 -5.90
N LYS A 115 -7.18 -7.30 -6.10
CA LYS A 115 -7.97 -8.30 -5.35
C LYS A 115 -7.56 -8.34 -3.88
N THR A 116 -6.28 -8.19 -3.60
CA THR A 116 -5.75 -8.12 -2.22
C THR A 116 -6.33 -6.93 -1.49
N ILE A 117 -6.29 -5.73 -2.07
CA ILE A 117 -6.91 -4.53 -1.47
C ILE A 117 -8.39 -4.78 -1.18
N GLY A 118 -9.16 -5.30 -2.15
CA GLY A 118 -10.58 -5.56 -1.97
C GLY A 118 -10.88 -6.56 -0.84
N GLY A 119 -10.15 -7.67 -0.79
CA GLY A 119 -10.31 -8.69 0.26
C GLY A 119 -9.96 -8.15 1.66
N PHE A 120 -8.83 -7.46 1.78
CA PHE A 120 -8.41 -6.89 3.06
C PHE A 120 -9.27 -5.69 3.50
N CYS A 121 -9.87 -4.96 2.56
CA CYS A 121 -10.85 -3.93 2.86
C CYS A 121 -12.09 -4.50 3.53
N MET A 122 -12.60 -5.65 3.08
CA MET A 122 -13.72 -6.34 3.73
C MET A 122 -13.37 -6.79 5.16
N ILE A 123 -12.16 -7.31 5.36
CA ILE A 123 -11.66 -7.68 6.70
C ILE A 123 -11.57 -6.44 7.59
N TYR A 124 -11.05 -5.33 7.07
CA TYR A 124 -10.93 -4.07 7.78
C TYR A 124 -12.29 -3.51 8.22
N ILE A 125 -13.27 -3.49 7.31
CA ILE A 125 -14.64 -3.05 7.61
C ILE A 125 -15.29 -3.94 8.67
N ALA A 126 -15.17 -5.26 8.56
CA ALA A 126 -15.68 -6.19 9.57
C ALA A 126 -15.08 -5.91 10.95
N GLY A 127 -13.76 -5.65 11.02
CA GLY A 127 -13.08 -5.26 12.25
C GLY A 127 -13.60 -3.96 12.84
N LEU A 128 -13.82 -2.95 12.01
CA LEU A 128 -14.39 -1.67 12.47
C LEU A 128 -15.82 -1.86 13.01
N VAL A 129 -16.66 -2.64 12.34
CA VAL A 129 -18.00 -2.96 12.82
C VAL A 129 -17.95 -3.68 14.18
N MET A 130 -17.06 -4.65 14.34
CA MET A 130 -16.85 -5.32 15.63
C MET A 130 -16.43 -4.34 16.73
N CYS A 131 -15.51 -3.43 16.45
CA CYS A 131 -15.09 -2.40 17.41
C CYS A 131 -16.24 -1.45 17.78
N VAL A 132 -17.05 -1.03 16.81
CA VAL A 132 -18.20 -0.15 17.06
C VAL A 132 -19.25 -0.85 17.91
N VAL A 133 -19.59 -2.08 17.61
CA VAL A 133 -20.57 -2.88 18.40
C VAL A 133 -20.04 -3.11 19.83
N ALA A 134 -18.76 -3.50 19.95
CA ALA A 134 -18.15 -3.78 21.23
C ALA A 134 -17.89 -2.53 22.10
N SER A 135 -17.85 -1.36 21.49
CA SER A 135 -17.71 -0.08 22.23
C SER A 135 -19.03 0.52 22.68
N HIS A 136 -20.16 -0.05 22.25
CA HIS A 136 -21.47 0.46 22.65
C HIS A 136 -21.67 0.29 24.17
N PRO A 137 -22.19 1.33 24.88
CA PRO A 137 -22.32 1.32 26.34
C PRO A 137 -23.08 0.13 26.92
N ASP A 138 -24.10 -0.36 26.19
CA ASP A 138 -24.93 -1.48 26.64
C ASP A 138 -24.27 -2.87 26.42
N VAL A 139 -23.29 -2.96 25.51
CA VAL A 139 -22.57 -4.21 25.20
C VAL A 139 -21.24 -4.24 25.93
N LEU A 140 -20.42 -3.22 25.74
CA LEU A 140 -19.09 -2.99 26.27
C LEU A 140 -18.26 -4.28 26.43
N ASP A 141 -18.10 -5.00 25.31
CA ASP A 141 -17.43 -6.32 25.25
C ASP A 141 -15.94 -6.12 24.93
N GLN A 142 -15.11 -6.20 25.95
CA GLN A 142 -13.65 -6.04 25.81
C GLN A 142 -13.00 -7.10 24.92
N PRO A 143 -13.26 -8.42 25.06
CA PRO A 143 -12.74 -9.44 24.17
C PRO A 143 -13.11 -9.23 22.70
N LEU A 144 -14.36 -8.87 22.41
CA LEU A 144 -14.84 -8.62 21.07
C LEU A 144 -14.15 -7.37 20.46
N PHE A 145 -13.95 -6.32 21.26
CA PHE A 145 -13.22 -5.13 20.85
C PHE A 145 -11.79 -5.45 20.47
N PHE A 146 -11.08 -6.20 21.30
CA PHE A 146 -9.70 -6.59 21.04
C PHE A 146 -9.57 -7.51 19.83
N ALA A 147 -10.47 -8.46 19.66
CA ALA A 147 -10.50 -9.32 18.46
C ALA A 147 -10.70 -8.46 17.20
N GLY A 148 -11.64 -7.51 17.20
CA GLY A 148 -11.87 -6.57 16.11
C GLY A 148 -10.63 -5.73 15.82
N LEU A 149 -10.05 -5.11 16.84
CA LEU A 149 -8.94 -4.18 16.71
C LEU A 149 -7.64 -4.85 16.25
N PHE A 150 -7.17 -5.84 17.00
CA PHE A 150 -5.88 -6.49 16.78
C PHE A 150 -5.94 -7.56 15.67
N GLY A 151 -7.06 -8.31 15.59
CA GLY A 151 -7.23 -9.33 14.58
C GLY A 151 -7.62 -8.77 13.22
N PHE A 152 -8.73 -8.05 13.16
CA PHE A 152 -9.32 -7.67 11.89
C PHE A 152 -8.84 -6.30 11.38
N VAL A 153 -8.83 -5.26 12.21
CA VAL A 153 -8.43 -3.91 11.78
C VAL A 153 -6.94 -3.87 11.46
N ALA A 154 -6.08 -4.36 12.34
CA ALA A 154 -4.64 -4.36 12.11
C ALA A 154 -4.25 -5.21 10.89
N LEU A 155 -4.85 -6.39 10.73
CA LEU A 155 -4.60 -7.26 9.58
C LEU A 155 -5.12 -6.62 8.28
N GLY A 156 -6.34 -6.10 8.30
CA GLY A 156 -6.96 -5.44 7.14
C GLY A 156 -6.15 -4.24 6.66
N ALA A 157 -5.75 -3.36 7.58
CA ALA A 157 -4.90 -2.21 7.26
C ALA A 157 -3.57 -2.63 6.62
N GLY A 158 -2.98 -3.73 7.11
CA GLY A 158 -1.74 -4.28 6.56
C GLY A 158 -1.83 -4.69 5.10
N GLY A 159 -2.97 -5.27 4.68
CA GLY A 159 -3.18 -5.63 3.28
C GLY A 159 -3.48 -4.45 2.36
N ILE A 160 -3.98 -3.34 2.89
CA ILE A 160 -4.37 -2.16 2.12
C ILE A 160 -3.17 -1.23 1.90
N LYS A 161 -2.49 -0.82 2.98
CA LYS A 161 -1.46 0.23 2.99
C LYS A 161 -0.37 0.09 1.92
N PRO A 162 0.36 -1.03 1.81
CA PRO A 162 1.44 -1.14 0.83
C PRO A 162 0.93 -1.23 -0.60
N ASN A 163 -0.27 -1.78 -0.79
CA ASN A 163 -0.80 -2.11 -2.11
C ASN A 163 -1.48 -0.91 -2.80
N VAL A 164 -2.07 0.01 -2.04
CA VAL A 164 -2.78 1.18 -2.60
C VAL A 164 -1.84 2.13 -3.31
N VAL A 165 -0.71 2.49 -2.69
CA VAL A 165 0.27 3.39 -3.32
C VAL A 165 0.90 2.78 -4.56
N VAL A 166 1.20 1.48 -4.53
CA VAL A 166 1.80 0.80 -5.69
C VAL A 166 0.78 0.62 -6.80
N LEU A 167 -0.47 0.27 -6.47
CA LEU A 167 -1.56 0.21 -7.45
C LEU A 167 -1.74 1.55 -8.16
N GLY A 168 -1.68 2.67 -7.44
CA GLY A 168 -1.72 4.01 -8.02
C GLY A 168 -0.54 4.30 -8.94
N ALA A 169 0.65 3.93 -8.52
CA ALA A 169 1.87 4.12 -9.30
C ALA A 169 1.92 3.26 -10.58
N GLU A 170 1.25 2.11 -10.60
CA GLU A 170 1.13 1.21 -11.76
C GLU A 170 0.17 1.70 -12.84
N GLN A 171 -0.65 2.73 -12.55
CA GLN A 171 -1.55 3.30 -13.55
C GLN A 171 -0.82 4.10 -14.63
N PHE A 172 0.43 4.52 -14.38
CA PHE A 172 1.21 5.35 -15.28
C PHE A 172 2.09 4.51 -16.21
N ASP A 173 2.07 4.82 -17.53
CA ASP A 173 2.99 4.22 -18.49
C ASP A 173 4.37 4.90 -18.42
N MET A 174 5.37 4.16 -17.99
CA MET A 174 6.75 4.66 -17.84
C MET A 174 7.45 4.91 -19.18
N ARG A 175 6.87 4.50 -20.30
CA ARG A 175 7.39 4.77 -21.65
C ARG A 175 7.09 6.21 -22.10
N ASP A 176 6.02 6.80 -21.56
CA ASP A 176 5.64 8.19 -21.85
C ASP A 176 6.34 9.15 -20.88
N PRO A 177 7.21 10.07 -21.35
CA PRO A 177 7.90 11.05 -20.49
C PRO A 177 6.94 11.96 -19.70
N ALA A 178 5.75 12.24 -20.24
CA ALA A 178 4.74 13.06 -19.56
C ALA A 178 4.14 12.29 -18.38
N GLN A 179 3.80 11.02 -18.57
CA GLN A 179 3.25 10.17 -17.49
C GLN A 179 4.28 9.86 -16.41
N ARG A 180 5.57 9.88 -16.74
CA ARG A 180 6.64 9.77 -15.73
C ARG A 180 6.62 10.94 -14.75
N LYS A 181 6.44 12.17 -15.24
CA LYS A 181 6.26 13.36 -14.40
C LYS A 181 4.96 13.31 -13.60
N ASP A 182 3.88 12.85 -14.22
CA ASP A 182 2.59 12.69 -13.55
C ASP A 182 2.70 11.67 -12.36
N LYS A 183 3.48 10.60 -12.54
CA LYS A 183 3.76 9.63 -11.48
C LYS A 183 4.54 10.25 -10.31
N GLU A 184 5.54 11.10 -10.59
CA GLU A 184 6.25 11.85 -9.54
C GLU A 184 5.29 12.79 -8.79
N SER A 185 4.41 13.48 -9.53
CA SER A 185 3.37 14.31 -8.93
C SER A 185 2.38 13.50 -8.10
N PHE A 186 2.02 12.28 -8.53
CA PHE A 186 1.17 11.38 -7.76
C PHE A 186 1.76 11.06 -6.39
N PHE A 187 3.05 10.73 -6.29
CA PHE A 187 3.68 10.47 -5.00
C PHE A 187 3.67 11.70 -4.09
N ASN A 188 3.88 12.90 -4.64
CA ASN A 188 3.79 14.14 -3.88
C ASN A 188 2.37 14.36 -3.33
N TRP A 189 1.34 14.21 -4.14
CA TRP A 189 -0.06 14.32 -3.72
C TRP A 189 -0.46 13.23 -2.73
N PHE A 190 0.06 12.01 -2.90
CA PHE A 190 -0.17 10.90 -1.98
C PHE A 190 0.40 11.23 -0.59
N TYR A 191 1.63 11.75 -0.54
CA TYR A 191 2.23 12.22 0.70
C TYR A 191 1.46 13.39 1.35
N TRP A 192 0.98 14.33 0.54
CA TRP A 192 0.11 15.40 1.01
C TRP A 192 -1.20 14.88 1.60
N SER A 193 -1.85 13.91 0.97
CA SER A 193 -3.08 13.28 1.46
C SER A 193 -2.88 12.66 2.84
N ILE A 194 -1.75 11.97 3.06
CA ILE A 194 -1.38 11.40 4.37
C ILE A 194 -1.27 12.51 5.43
N ASN A 195 -0.50 13.56 5.14
CA ASN A 195 -0.24 14.62 6.11
C ASN A 195 -1.48 15.44 6.44
N ILE A 196 -2.29 15.77 5.45
CA ILE A 196 -3.55 16.49 5.66
C ILE A 196 -4.52 15.63 6.48
N GLY A 197 -4.66 14.33 6.13
CA GLY A 197 -5.49 13.39 6.88
C GLY A 197 -5.05 13.25 8.34
N ALA A 198 -3.75 13.10 8.58
CA ALA A 198 -3.19 13.04 9.92
C ALA A 198 -3.45 14.34 10.73
N THR A 199 -3.14 15.49 10.11
CA THR A 199 -3.34 16.80 10.77
C THR A 199 -4.80 17.03 11.12
N PHE A 200 -5.70 16.74 10.17
CA PHE A 200 -7.14 16.91 10.41
C PHE A 200 -7.63 15.97 11.53
N SER A 201 -7.15 14.74 11.55
CA SER A 201 -7.48 13.77 12.58
C SER A 201 -7.03 14.23 13.97
N PHE A 202 -5.79 14.67 14.13
CA PHE A 202 -5.28 15.14 15.42
C PHE A 202 -5.97 16.42 15.91
N ILE A 203 -6.32 17.34 15.01
CA ILE A 203 -6.97 18.60 15.41
C ILE A 203 -8.44 18.36 15.79
N PHE A 204 -9.17 17.56 15.04
CA PHE A 204 -10.61 17.43 15.18
C PHE A 204 -11.05 16.15 15.89
N LEU A 205 -10.46 15.00 15.58
CA LEU A 205 -10.94 13.72 16.09
C LEU A 205 -10.29 13.31 17.41
N ALA A 206 -9.02 13.63 17.62
CA ALA A 206 -8.34 13.28 18.87
C ALA A 206 -8.73 14.19 20.05
N ASN A 207 -9.43 15.29 19.80
CA ASN A 207 -9.91 16.23 20.83
C ASN A 207 -11.44 16.09 21.09
N LEU A 208 -12.12 15.13 20.45
CA LEU A 208 -13.51 14.77 20.72
C LEU A 208 -13.57 13.68 21.81
#